data_8dbe2385edff716b2404427052b4b325
#
_entry.id   8dbe2385edff716b2404427052b4b325
#
_cell.length_a   1.000
_cell.length_b   1.000
_cell.length_c   1.000
_cell.angle_alpha   90.00
_cell.angle_beta   90.00
_cell.angle_gamma   90.00
#
_symmetry.space_group_name_H-M   'P 1'
#
loop_
_entity.id
_entity.type
_entity.pdbx_description
1 polymer ?
#
loop_
_entity_poly.entity_id
_entity_poly.type
_entity_poly.pdbx_seq_one_letter_code
_entity_poly.pdbx_strand_id
1 'polypeptide(L)'
;GSEMCIRDSFMDDYIGGRYSSTSAVGGAVLSLAFGPEVFAQFLDGAAAEDKLSKNADIMENPEMLDALIGVYERNVLGYPSTAVLPYSQALSRFPAHLQQADMESNGKSVNRFGEPVDYVTGPVIFGEPGTNGQHSFYQLLHQGTDIVPLQFIGFKNNQLDTDVVIQDSTSQQKLCANVAAQIVAFACGKADDNKNKNFEGGRPSSIIIGDQVNPASLGALLAHFENKIMFQGFLWNVNSFDQEGVQLGKLLAKKVLAHETDGALKELSDMLNI
;
A
#
# COMPACT_ATOMS: atom_id res chain seq x y z
N GLY A 1 -32.11 -16.73 4.93
CA GLY A 1 -31.53 -15.39 4.91
C GLY A 1 -32.12 -14.55 6.03
N SER A 2 -31.30 -13.70 6.68
CA SER A 2 -31.83 -12.84 7.72
C SER A 2 -32.73 -11.76 7.09
N GLU A 3 -33.78 -11.37 7.75
CA GLU A 3 -34.68 -10.28 7.33
C GLU A 3 -34.00 -8.92 7.13
N MET A 4 -32.73 -8.81 7.48
CA MET A 4 -31.91 -7.59 7.27
C MET A 4 -31.45 -7.41 5.82
N CYS A 5 -31.49 -8.42 4.97
CA CYS A 5 -31.07 -8.34 3.57
C CYS A 5 -32.27 -8.12 2.64
N ILE A 6 -33.04 -7.04 2.86
CA ILE A 6 -34.18 -6.69 2.02
C ILE A 6 -33.75 -6.22 0.62
N ARG A 7 -32.53 -5.68 0.51
CA ARG A 7 -31.88 -5.29 -0.75
C ARG A 7 -30.40 -5.62 -0.65
N ASP A 8 -29.93 -6.46 -1.54
CA ASP A 8 -28.52 -6.79 -1.72
C ASP A 8 -28.07 -6.42 -3.15
N SER A 9 -26.76 -6.41 -3.34
CA SER A 9 -26.14 -6.26 -4.65
C SER A 9 -25.30 -7.49 -4.93
N PHE A 10 -25.42 -8.01 -6.14
CA PHE A 10 -24.59 -9.11 -6.59
C PHE A 10 -23.13 -8.68 -6.62
N MET A 11 -22.25 -9.55 -6.16
CA MET A 11 -20.80 -9.41 -6.28
C MET A 11 -20.26 -10.79 -6.69
N ASP A 12 -19.33 -10.79 -7.65
CA ASP A 12 -18.71 -12.03 -8.10
C ASP A 12 -17.89 -12.68 -6.99
N ASP A 13 -17.91 -14.00 -6.90
CA ASP A 13 -17.27 -14.80 -5.84
C ASP A 13 -15.74 -14.65 -5.82
N TYR A 14 -15.14 -14.25 -6.93
CA TYR A 14 -13.69 -14.02 -7.04
C TYR A 14 -13.23 -12.64 -6.56
N ILE A 15 -14.15 -11.74 -6.18
CA ILE A 15 -13.78 -10.42 -5.65
C ILE A 15 -13.38 -10.55 -4.18
N GLY A 16 -12.09 -10.41 -3.90
CA GLY A 16 -11.57 -10.32 -2.53
C GLY A 16 -11.78 -8.95 -1.91
N GLY A 17 -11.91 -8.88 -0.57
CA GLY A 17 -12.18 -7.63 0.16
C GLY A 17 -11.20 -6.50 -0.15
N ARG A 18 -9.90 -6.80 -0.24
CA ARG A 18 -8.84 -5.80 -0.52
C ARG A 18 -8.85 -5.24 -1.95
N TYR A 19 -9.58 -5.90 -2.86
CA TYR A 19 -9.79 -5.48 -4.25
C TYR A 19 -11.22 -5.03 -4.53
N SER A 20 -12.05 -4.81 -3.50
CA SER A 20 -13.49 -4.60 -3.67
C SER A 20 -13.92 -3.15 -3.86
N SER A 21 -13.01 -2.18 -3.78
CA SER A 21 -13.35 -0.75 -3.92
C SER A 21 -13.92 -0.41 -5.31
N THR A 22 -13.49 -1.09 -6.36
CA THR A 22 -14.00 -0.95 -7.74
C THR A 22 -15.17 -1.87 -8.06
N SER A 23 -15.61 -2.71 -7.11
CA SER A 23 -16.75 -3.62 -7.25
C SER A 23 -18.09 -3.02 -6.79
N ALA A 24 -19.15 -3.83 -6.78
CA ALA A 24 -20.44 -3.44 -6.22
C ALA A 24 -20.38 -2.97 -4.76
N VAL A 25 -19.42 -3.47 -3.97
CA VAL A 25 -19.20 -3.04 -2.57
C VAL A 25 -18.82 -1.57 -2.52
N GLY A 26 -17.76 -1.17 -3.24
CA GLY A 26 -17.36 0.23 -3.35
C GLY A 26 -18.43 1.05 -4.07
N GLY A 27 -18.99 0.53 -5.16
CA GLY A 27 -20.01 1.21 -5.96
C GLY A 27 -21.24 1.63 -5.17
N ALA A 28 -21.77 0.75 -4.31
CA ALA A 28 -22.89 1.09 -3.46
C ALA A 28 -22.56 2.18 -2.45
N VAL A 29 -21.44 2.04 -1.72
CA VAL A 29 -21.05 2.98 -0.65
C VAL A 29 -20.61 4.32 -1.21
N LEU A 30 -19.72 4.30 -2.22
CA LEU A 30 -19.14 5.53 -2.79
C LEU A 30 -20.18 6.34 -3.57
N SER A 31 -21.08 5.65 -4.31
CA SER A 31 -22.16 6.35 -5.02
C SER A 31 -23.18 6.97 -4.07
N LEU A 32 -23.45 6.33 -2.93
CA LEU A 32 -24.34 6.93 -1.92
C LEU A 32 -23.69 8.14 -1.22
N ALA A 33 -22.36 8.08 -1.01
CA ALA A 33 -21.64 9.12 -0.29
C ALA A 33 -21.30 10.33 -1.18
N PHE A 34 -20.94 10.12 -2.44
CA PHE A 34 -20.36 11.14 -3.33
C PHE A 34 -21.09 11.32 -4.65
N GLY A 35 -22.07 10.49 -4.96
CA GLY A 35 -22.78 10.44 -6.24
C GLY A 35 -22.19 9.43 -7.22
N PRO A 36 -23.00 8.90 -8.13
CA PRO A 36 -22.59 7.89 -9.10
C PRO A 36 -21.59 8.41 -10.14
N GLU A 37 -21.61 9.72 -10.45
CA GLU A 37 -20.67 10.35 -11.36
C GLU A 37 -19.25 10.36 -10.81
N VAL A 38 -19.08 10.57 -9.49
CA VAL A 38 -17.78 10.51 -8.81
C VAL A 38 -17.24 9.09 -8.82
N PHE A 39 -18.11 8.10 -8.58
CA PHE A 39 -17.71 6.70 -8.68
C PHE A 39 -17.33 6.30 -10.11
N ALA A 40 -18.06 6.79 -11.12
CA ALA A 40 -17.71 6.57 -12.53
C ALA A 40 -16.31 7.12 -12.86
N GLN A 41 -15.99 8.34 -12.44
CA GLN A 41 -14.64 8.91 -12.60
C GLN A 41 -13.55 8.08 -11.92
N PHE A 42 -13.85 7.53 -10.74
CA PHE A 42 -12.93 6.63 -10.04
C PHE A 42 -12.67 5.35 -10.86
N LEU A 43 -13.71 4.75 -11.44
CA LEU A 43 -13.57 3.58 -12.33
C LEU A 43 -12.84 3.92 -13.64
N ASP A 44 -13.08 5.11 -14.21
CA ASP A 44 -12.39 5.55 -15.43
C ASP A 44 -10.87 5.66 -15.20
N GLY A 45 -10.47 6.18 -14.03
CA GLY A 45 -9.07 6.22 -13.63
C GLY A 45 -8.44 4.83 -13.51
N ALA A 46 -9.12 3.90 -12.83
CA ALA A 46 -8.66 2.52 -12.70
C ALA A 46 -8.56 1.82 -14.08
N ALA A 47 -9.57 2.01 -14.94
CA ALA A 47 -9.57 1.43 -16.29
C ALA A 47 -8.46 1.98 -17.19
N ALA A 48 -8.07 3.24 -17.00
CA ALA A 48 -6.94 3.83 -17.74
C ALA A 48 -5.62 3.17 -17.35
N GLU A 49 -5.40 2.91 -16.08
CA GLU A 49 -4.22 2.21 -15.57
C GLU A 49 -4.20 0.74 -16.00
N ASP A 50 -5.33 0.04 -15.91
CA ASP A 50 -5.47 -1.33 -16.42
C ASP A 50 -5.15 -1.46 -17.91
N LYS A 51 -5.32 -0.40 -18.67
CA LYS A 51 -4.93 -0.38 -20.08
C LYS A 51 -3.42 -0.29 -20.24
N LEU A 52 -2.73 0.48 -19.40
CA LEU A 52 -1.26 0.58 -19.39
C LEU A 52 -0.63 -0.75 -18.96
N SER A 53 -1.18 -1.42 -17.96
CA SER A 53 -0.69 -2.70 -17.46
C SER A 53 -0.69 -3.84 -18.51
N LYS A 54 -1.43 -3.68 -19.61
CA LYS A 54 -1.47 -4.65 -20.72
C LYS A 54 -0.38 -4.42 -21.76
N ASN A 55 0.43 -3.37 -21.64
CA ASN A 55 1.52 -3.13 -22.55
C ASN A 55 2.63 -4.17 -22.33
N ALA A 56 3.07 -4.82 -23.41
CA ALA A 56 4.13 -5.82 -23.37
C ALA A 56 5.54 -5.20 -23.24
N ASP A 57 5.70 -3.92 -23.58
CA ASP A 57 6.95 -3.20 -23.35
C ASP A 57 7.00 -2.76 -21.89
N ILE A 58 7.97 -3.29 -21.14
CA ILE A 58 8.17 -3.01 -19.72
C ILE A 58 8.40 -1.52 -19.45
N MET A 59 9.07 -0.82 -20.36
CA MET A 59 9.35 0.61 -20.21
C MET A 59 8.10 1.48 -20.40
N GLU A 60 7.07 0.93 -21.01
CA GLU A 60 5.75 1.55 -21.22
C GLU A 60 4.67 0.96 -20.28
N ASN A 61 5.09 0.12 -19.32
CA ASN A 61 4.23 -0.54 -18.34
C ASN A 61 4.74 -0.23 -16.94
N PRO A 62 4.29 0.89 -16.36
CA PRO A 62 4.81 1.37 -15.07
C PRO A 62 4.56 0.38 -13.92
N GLU A 63 3.46 -0.37 -13.94
CA GLU A 63 3.13 -1.34 -12.90
C GLU A 63 4.04 -2.56 -12.95
N MET A 64 4.34 -3.05 -14.16
CA MET A 64 5.31 -4.14 -14.34
C MET A 64 6.72 -3.68 -13.96
N LEU A 65 7.11 -2.46 -14.33
CA LEU A 65 8.41 -1.89 -13.97
C LEU A 65 8.53 -1.76 -12.44
N ASP A 66 7.51 -1.22 -11.77
CA ASP A 66 7.49 -1.10 -10.31
C ASP A 66 7.49 -2.47 -9.62
N ALA A 67 6.79 -3.46 -10.17
CA ALA A 67 6.82 -4.84 -9.68
C ALA A 67 8.22 -5.46 -9.77
N LEU A 68 8.90 -5.29 -10.90
CA LEU A 68 10.27 -5.79 -11.11
C LEU A 68 11.28 -5.12 -10.19
N ILE A 69 11.16 -3.80 -9.97
CA ILE A 69 11.98 -3.06 -9.01
C ILE A 69 11.77 -3.65 -7.61
N GLY A 70 10.53 -3.82 -7.17
CA GLY A 70 10.23 -4.37 -5.84
C GLY A 70 10.74 -5.81 -5.66
N VAL A 71 10.64 -6.66 -6.68
CA VAL A 71 11.24 -8.01 -6.64
C VAL A 71 12.77 -7.94 -6.60
N TYR A 72 13.39 -7.06 -7.35
CA TYR A 72 14.83 -6.85 -7.31
C TYR A 72 15.30 -6.39 -5.92
N GLU A 73 14.63 -5.40 -5.34
CA GLU A 73 14.90 -4.89 -3.99
C GLU A 73 14.76 -5.99 -2.94
N ARG A 74 13.70 -6.81 -3.04
CA ARG A 74 13.40 -7.87 -2.09
C ARG A 74 14.31 -9.09 -2.22
N ASN A 75 14.55 -9.58 -3.44
CA ASN A 75 15.20 -10.87 -3.70
C ASN A 75 16.68 -10.75 -4.04
N VAL A 76 17.12 -9.65 -4.65
CA VAL A 76 18.52 -9.44 -5.05
C VAL A 76 19.25 -8.59 -4.02
N LEU A 77 18.66 -7.46 -3.61
CA LEU A 77 19.26 -6.57 -2.61
C LEU A 77 18.96 -6.99 -1.16
N GLY A 78 17.96 -7.85 -0.94
CA GLY A 78 17.64 -8.43 0.36
C GLY A 78 16.91 -7.47 1.30
N TYR A 79 16.26 -6.42 0.81
CA TYR A 79 15.55 -5.46 1.65
C TYR A 79 14.23 -6.05 2.17
N PRO A 80 14.03 -6.11 3.49
CA PRO A 80 12.89 -6.82 4.07
C PRO A 80 11.60 -5.99 4.11
N SER A 81 11.69 -4.68 3.91
CA SER A 81 10.56 -3.74 4.06
C SER A 81 10.59 -2.66 3.00
N THR A 82 9.45 -2.03 2.78
CA THR A 82 9.28 -0.86 1.90
C THR A 82 8.42 0.19 2.60
N ALA A 83 8.85 1.45 2.59
CA ALA A 83 8.08 2.56 3.13
C ALA A 83 7.30 3.28 2.04
N VAL A 84 5.98 3.42 2.21
CA VAL A 84 5.10 4.17 1.30
C VAL A 84 4.77 5.53 1.92
N LEU A 85 5.14 6.59 1.24
CA LEU A 85 5.19 7.96 1.76
C LEU A 85 4.31 8.89 0.90
N PRO A 86 2.97 8.89 1.09
CA PRO A 86 2.10 9.77 0.35
C PRO A 86 2.20 11.22 0.86
N TYR A 87 2.50 12.16 -0.03
CA TYR A 87 2.52 13.59 0.28
C TYR A 87 1.16 14.22 0.00
N SER A 88 0.16 13.65 0.66
CA SER A 88 -1.23 14.13 0.70
C SER A 88 -1.93 13.59 1.93
N GLN A 89 -2.57 14.45 2.71
CA GLN A 89 -3.35 14.04 3.88
C GLN A 89 -4.58 13.18 3.50
N ALA A 90 -5.14 13.40 2.31
CA ALA A 90 -6.23 12.57 1.79
C ALA A 90 -5.85 11.09 1.64
N LEU A 91 -4.54 10.81 1.49
CA LEU A 91 -4.00 9.46 1.37
C LEU A 91 -3.46 8.91 2.71
N SER A 92 -3.86 9.48 3.85
CA SER A 92 -3.36 9.04 5.17
C SER A 92 -3.56 7.54 5.46
N ARG A 93 -4.62 6.94 4.92
CA ARG A 93 -4.91 5.51 5.06
C ARG A 93 -4.35 4.64 3.92
N PHE A 94 -3.71 5.25 2.93
CA PHE A 94 -3.20 4.52 1.78
C PHE A 94 -2.08 3.53 2.13
N PRO A 95 -1.09 3.86 2.98
CA PRO A 95 -0.12 2.86 3.44
C PRO A 95 -0.78 1.67 4.14
N ALA A 96 -1.78 1.90 4.98
CA ALA A 96 -2.53 0.84 5.64
C ALA A 96 -3.36 -0.02 4.67
N HIS A 97 -3.89 0.57 3.59
CA HIS A 97 -4.52 -0.18 2.51
C HIS A 97 -3.50 -1.10 1.83
N LEU A 98 -2.31 -0.60 1.51
CA LEU A 98 -1.26 -1.40 0.89
C LEU A 98 -0.69 -2.49 1.81
N GLN A 99 -0.72 -2.30 3.13
CA GLN A 99 -0.41 -3.38 4.07
C GLN A 99 -1.31 -4.58 3.82
N GLN A 100 -2.60 -4.37 3.72
CA GLN A 100 -3.51 -5.47 3.39
C GLN A 100 -3.32 -5.92 1.93
N ALA A 101 -3.33 -5.01 0.98
CA ALA A 101 -3.29 -5.35 -0.44
C ALA A 101 -2.05 -6.16 -0.81
N ASP A 102 -0.85 -5.78 -0.34
CA ASP A 102 0.42 -6.45 -0.68
C ASP A 102 0.75 -7.61 0.28
N MET A 103 0.78 -7.35 1.60
CA MET A 103 1.24 -8.35 2.56
C MET A 103 0.30 -9.56 2.64
N GLU A 104 -1.02 -9.36 2.52
CA GLU A 104 -1.98 -10.46 2.50
C GLU A 104 -1.93 -11.22 1.15
N SER A 105 -1.67 -10.52 0.04
CA SER A 105 -1.58 -11.14 -1.28
C SER A 105 -0.28 -11.92 -1.47
N ASN A 106 0.86 -11.31 -1.18
CA ASN A 106 2.18 -11.81 -1.56
C ASN A 106 3.02 -12.31 -0.38
N GLY A 107 2.56 -12.15 0.87
CA GLY A 107 3.20 -12.72 2.06
C GLY A 107 2.96 -14.22 2.18
N LYS A 108 3.48 -15.03 1.26
CA LYS A 108 3.24 -16.46 1.15
C LYS A 108 4.53 -17.25 1.29
N SER A 109 4.44 -18.44 1.89
CA SER A 109 5.54 -19.41 2.02
C SER A 109 5.41 -20.61 1.06
N VAL A 110 4.33 -20.61 0.26
CA VAL A 110 4.09 -21.65 -0.75
C VAL A 110 3.76 -21.01 -2.10
N ASN A 111 4.10 -21.72 -3.18
CA ASN A 111 3.74 -21.31 -4.53
C ASN A 111 2.24 -21.59 -4.80
N ARG A 112 1.74 -21.20 -5.99
CA ARG A 112 0.33 -21.42 -6.39
C ARG A 112 -0.09 -22.88 -6.48
N PHE A 113 0.84 -23.83 -6.40
CA PHE A 113 0.59 -25.27 -6.40
C PHE A 113 0.65 -25.87 -5.00
N GLY A 114 0.89 -25.05 -3.95
CA GLY A 114 0.99 -25.49 -2.57
C GLY A 114 2.37 -26.05 -2.19
N GLU A 115 3.40 -25.85 -3.01
CA GLU A 115 4.75 -26.30 -2.75
C GLU A 115 5.53 -25.21 -2.00
N PRO A 116 6.34 -25.56 -0.96
CA PRO A 116 7.17 -24.57 -0.27
C PRO A 116 8.12 -23.85 -1.21
N VAL A 117 8.28 -22.53 -1.01
CA VAL A 117 9.27 -21.74 -1.75
C VAL A 117 10.57 -21.62 -0.94
N ASP A 118 11.71 -21.57 -1.63
CA ASP A 118 13.05 -21.41 -1.06
C ASP A 118 13.62 -19.99 -1.22
N TYR A 119 12.77 -19.05 -1.59
CA TYR A 119 13.06 -17.61 -1.74
C TYR A 119 12.12 -16.78 -0.88
N VAL A 120 12.50 -15.52 -0.63
CA VAL A 120 11.65 -14.57 0.10
C VAL A 120 10.57 -14.00 -0.81
N THR A 121 9.39 -13.79 -0.26
CA THR A 121 8.24 -13.17 -0.92
C THR A 121 7.93 -11.81 -0.30
N GLY A 122 6.79 -11.22 -0.54
CA GLY A 122 6.33 -9.90 -0.14
C GLY A 122 7.09 -9.19 0.99
N PRO A 123 7.44 -7.91 0.84
CA PRO A 123 8.08 -7.11 1.89
C PRO A 123 7.09 -6.74 3.01
N VAL A 124 7.61 -6.28 4.14
CA VAL A 124 6.78 -5.56 5.13
C VAL A 124 6.51 -4.16 4.61
N ILE A 125 5.23 -3.82 4.45
CA ILE A 125 4.80 -2.49 4.04
C ILE A 125 4.47 -1.65 5.27
N PHE A 126 5.00 -0.43 5.33
CA PHE A 126 4.61 0.57 6.33
C PHE A 126 4.68 1.97 5.71
N GLY A 127 4.17 2.96 6.39
CA GLY A 127 4.25 4.34 5.93
C GLY A 127 3.32 5.29 6.65
N GLU A 128 3.54 6.56 6.40
CA GLU A 128 2.76 7.68 6.90
C GLU A 128 2.79 8.80 5.87
N PRO A 129 1.80 9.72 5.86
CA PRO A 129 1.89 10.90 5.03
C PRO A 129 3.16 11.73 5.33
N GLY A 130 3.84 12.20 4.31
CA GLY A 130 4.73 13.35 4.44
C GLY A 130 3.89 14.61 4.75
N THR A 131 4.24 15.42 5.69
CA THR A 131 5.46 15.56 6.48
C THR A 131 5.43 14.82 7.85
N ASN A 132 4.31 14.25 8.23
CA ASN A 132 4.11 13.63 9.56
C ASN A 132 5.11 12.49 9.82
N GLY A 133 5.34 11.62 8.82
CA GLY A 133 6.28 10.50 8.90
C GLY A 133 7.71 10.94 9.27
N GLN A 134 8.10 12.18 8.97
CA GLN A 134 9.42 12.72 9.34
C GLN A 134 9.63 12.77 10.86
N HIS A 135 8.55 12.96 11.61
CA HIS A 135 8.58 12.99 13.08
C HIS A 135 8.36 11.61 13.72
N SER A 136 8.28 10.55 12.90
CA SER A 136 8.04 9.18 13.35
C SER A 136 9.26 8.29 13.07
N PHE A 137 9.55 7.96 11.82
CA PHE A 137 10.53 6.94 11.45
C PHE A 137 11.62 7.40 10.47
N TYR A 138 11.65 8.66 10.04
CA TYR A 138 12.66 9.12 9.09
C TYR A 138 14.09 9.07 9.65
N GLN A 139 14.26 9.14 10.96
CA GLN A 139 15.55 8.91 11.60
C GLN A 139 16.11 7.53 11.21
N LEU A 140 15.30 6.48 11.29
CA LEU A 140 15.69 5.14 10.86
C LEU A 140 15.96 5.09 9.35
N LEU A 141 15.09 5.69 8.53
CA LEU A 141 15.26 5.70 7.08
C LEU A 141 16.57 6.37 6.64
N HIS A 142 16.97 7.47 7.28
CA HIS A 142 18.18 8.20 6.95
C HIS A 142 19.46 7.54 7.50
N GLN A 143 19.45 7.15 8.77
CA GLN A 143 20.65 6.77 9.52
C GLN A 143 20.58 5.38 10.16
N GLY A 144 19.48 4.63 9.91
CA GLY A 144 19.37 3.25 10.37
C GLY A 144 20.33 2.32 9.66
N THR A 145 20.57 1.17 10.26
CA THR A 145 21.45 0.11 9.72
C THR A 145 20.80 -0.66 8.57
N ASP A 146 19.45 -0.72 8.56
CA ASP A 146 18.71 -1.33 7.47
C ASP A 146 18.43 -0.30 6.38
N ILE A 147 18.59 -0.72 5.13
CA ILE A 147 18.15 0.06 3.98
C ILE A 147 16.70 -0.29 3.68
N VAL A 148 15.86 0.74 3.64
CA VAL A 148 14.44 0.62 3.33
C VAL A 148 14.16 1.37 2.04
N PRO A 149 13.74 0.71 0.96
CA PRO A 149 13.23 1.37 -0.24
C PRO A 149 12.06 2.30 0.07
N LEU A 150 12.03 3.46 -0.59
CA LEU A 150 11.05 4.50 -0.34
C LEU A 150 10.18 4.71 -1.58
N GLN A 151 8.87 4.57 -1.44
CA GLN A 151 7.92 4.86 -2.50
C GLN A 151 7.13 6.11 -2.15
N PHE A 152 7.49 7.22 -2.80
CA PHE A 152 6.83 8.50 -2.64
C PHE A 152 5.61 8.61 -3.57
N ILE A 153 4.58 9.30 -3.10
CA ILE A 153 3.41 9.66 -3.91
C ILE A 153 3.20 11.17 -3.73
N GLY A 154 3.29 11.92 -4.81
CA GLY A 154 3.19 13.38 -4.79
C GLY A 154 2.17 13.91 -5.79
N PHE A 155 1.70 15.13 -5.57
CA PHE A 155 0.78 15.82 -6.46
C PHE A 155 1.27 17.24 -6.72
N LYS A 156 1.13 17.70 -7.98
CA LYS A 156 1.58 19.04 -8.37
C LYS A 156 0.68 20.14 -7.79
N ASN A 157 -0.63 19.86 -7.70
CA ASN A 157 -1.64 20.83 -7.30
C ASN A 157 -2.35 20.41 -6.01
N ASN A 158 -2.82 21.38 -5.27
CA ASN A 158 -3.67 21.19 -4.11
C ASN A 158 -4.98 20.48 -4.51
N GLN A 159 -5.52 19.66 -3.62
CA GLN A 159 -6.79 18.96 -3.81
C GLN A 159 -7.99 19.92 -3.92
N LEU A 160 -7.93 21.06 -3.25
CA LEU A 160 -8.98 22.07 -3.23
C LEU A 160 -8.62 23.23 -4.17
N ASP A 161 -9.62 23.98 -4.63
CA ASP A 161 -9.42 25.15 -5.50
C ASP A 161 -8.73 26.33 -4.78
N THR A 162 -8.66 26.26 -3.45
CA THR A 162 -7.99 27.26 -2.61
C THR A 162 -6.85 26.66 -1.83
N ASP A 163 -5.75 27.41 -1.69
CA ASP A 163 -4.60 26.99 -0.89
C ASP A 163 -4.20 28.10 0.10
N VAL A 164 -3.65 27.72 1.24
CA VAL A 164 -3.18 28.65 2.26
C VAL A 164 -1.82 29.21 1.85
N VAL A 165 -1.69 30.52 1.82
CA VAL A 165 -0.43 31.25 1.54
C VAL A 165 0.15 31.76 2.83
N ILE A 166 1.41 31.38 3.14
CA ILE A 166 2.16 31.84 4.30
C ILE A 166 3.61 32.11 3.85
N GLN A 167 4.12 33.30 4.10
CA GLN A 167 5.48 33.72 3.72
C GLN A 167 5.73 33.51 2.21
N ASP A 168 4.86 34.07 1.39
CA ASP A 168 4.93 34.11 -0.07
C ASP A 168 4.93 32.72 -0.77
N SER A 169 4.54 31.67 -0.08
CA SER A 169 4.40 30.33 -0.67
C SER A 169 3.14 29.64 -0.21
N THR A 170 2.52 28.82 -1.10
CA THR A 170 1.34 28.03 -0.76
C THR A 170 1.71 26.79 0.06
N SER A 171 0.74 26.20 0.76
CA SER A 171 0.94 24.94 1.46
C SER A 171 1.37 23.83 0.51
N GLN A 172 0.77 23.77 -0.68
CA GLN A 172 1.15 22.77 -1.70
C GLN A 172 2.58 22.97 -2.20
N GLN A 173 3.01 24.22 -2.43
CA GLN A 173 4.41 24.51 -2.81
C GLN A 173 5.41 24.04 -1.74
N LYS A 174 5.09 24.27 -0.45
CA LYS A 174 5.91 23.78 0.65
C LYS A 174 5.99 22.26 0.70
N LEU A 175 4.85 21.60 0.44
CA LEU A 175 4.77 20.13 0.41
C LEU A 175 5.60 19.56 -0.75
N CYS A 176 5.48 20.12 -1.95
CA CYS A 176 6.28 19.73 -3.11
C CYS A 176 7.79 19.97 -2.89
N ALA A 177 8.14 21.12 -2.33
CA ALA A 177 9.54 21.43 -1.99
C ALA A 177 10.12 20.43 -0.96
N ASN A 178 9.28 20.04 0.02
CA ASN A 178 9.69 19.08 1.03
C ASN A 178 9.93 17.70 0.44
N VAL A 179 9.01 17.14 -0.38
CA VAL A 179 9.20 15.82 -0.99
C VAL A 179 10.45 15.79 -1.88
N ALA A 180 10.66 16.83 -2.69
CA ALA A 180 11.85 16.95 -3.53
C ALA A 180 13.14 16.97 -2.69
N ALA A 181 13.16 17.75 -1.61
CA ALA A 181 14.30 17.82 -0.70
C ALA A 181 14.58 16.47 -0.01
N GLN A 182 13.54 15.77 0.44
CA GLN A 182 13.69 14.46 1.08
C GLN A 182 14.24 13.40 0.11
N ILE A 183 13.73 13.33 -1.11
CA ILE A 183 14.25 12.38 -2.12
C ILE A 183 15.75 12.63 -2.35
N VAL A 184 16.16 13.89 -2.53
CA VAL A 184 17.58 14.24 -2.73
C VAL A 184 18.40 13.93 -1.49
N ALA A 185 17.90 14.24 -0.29
CA ALA A 185 18.60 13.95 0.97
C ALA A 185 18.81 12.44 1.19
N PHE A 186 17.82 11.62 0.89
CA PHE A 186 17.91 10.15 0.96
C PHE A 186 18.89 9.58 -0.08
N ALA A 187 18.89 10.12 -1.28
CA ALA A 187 19.77 9.66 -2.36
C ALA A 187 21.22 10.07 -2.16
N CYS A 188 21.46 11.35 -1.89
CA CYS A 188 22.80 11.93 -1.86
C CYS A 188 23.45 11.92 -0.48
N GLY A 189 22.67 11.94 0.59
CA GLY A 189 23.19 12.11 1.94
C GLY A 189 23.89 13.45 2.17
N LYS A 190 24.64 13.53 3.26
CA LYS A 190 25.48 14.68 3.61
C LYS A 190 26.58 14.24 4.57
N ALA A 191 27.84 14.42 4.18
CA ALA A 191 28.97 14.18 5.07
C ALA A 191 29.08 15.27 6.15
N ASP A 192 29.43 14.87 7.38
CA ASP A 192 29.66 15.75 8.50
C ASP A 192 30.76 15.16 9.42
N ASP A 193 31.61 15.98 9.99
CA ASP A 193 32.62 15.53 10.94
C ASP A 193 32.02 14.98 12.23
N ASN A 194 30.89 15.53 12.65
CA ASN A 194 30.07 14.96 13.71
C ASN A 194 29.27 13.77 13.17
N LYS A 195 29.64 12.56 13.60
CA LYS A 195 29.03 11.31 13.15
C LYS A 195 27.51 11.26 13.34
N ASN A 196 26.98 11.96 14.34
CA ASN A 196 25.52 12.06 14.55
C ASN A 196 24.79 12.90 13.48
N LYS A 197 25.54 13.67 12.69
CA LYS A 197 25.02 14.51 11.60
C LYS A 197 25.43 14.01 10.21
N ASN A 198 26.09 12.86 10.16
CA ASN A 198 26.47 12.22 8.90
C ASN A 198 25.30 11.42 8.34
N PHE A 199 24.93 11.70 7.11
CA PHE A 199 23.91 10.99 6.36
C PHE A 199 24.59 10.31 5.17
N GLU A 200 24.57 8.98 5.14
CA GLU A 200 25.30 8.22 4.11
C GLU A 200 24.69 8.39 2.71
N GLY A 201 23.38 8.63 2.62
CA GLY A 201 22.67 8.59 1.36
C GLY A 201 22.49 7.18 0.84
N GLY A 202 22.35 7.02 -0.48
CA GLY A 202 22.21 5.71 -1.12
C GLY A 202 20.92 4.97 -0.75
N ARG A 203 19.90 5.68 -0.26
CA ARG A 203 18.59 5.13 0.04
C ARG A 203 17.75 5.12 -1.25
N PRO A 204 17.42 3.94 -1.79
CA PRO A 204 16.68 3.85 -3.05
C PRO A 204 15.27 4.42 -2.90
N SER A 205 14.81 5.14 -3.90
CA SER A 205 13.46 5.67 -3.91
C SER A 205 12.87 5.74 -5.31
N SER A 206 11.54 5.61 -5.38
CA SER A 206 10.71 5.91 -6.54
C SER A 206 9.66 6.96 -6.16
N ILE A 207 9.11 7.65 -7.16
CA ILE A 207 8.01 8.59 -6.94
C ILE A 207 6.96 8.45 -8.02
N ILE A 208 5.69 8.36 -7.60
CA ILE A 208 4.52 8.49 -8.46
C ILE A 208 4.02 9.93 -8.33
N ILE A 209 3.88 10.63 -9.46
CA ILE A 209 3.47 12.03 -9.49
C ILE A 209 2.15 12.16 -10.25
N GLY A 210 1.11 12.60 -9.54
CA GLY A 210 -0.17 13.00 -10.14
C GLY A 210 -0.28 14.52 -10.28
N ASP A 211 -1.27 14.97 -11.04
CA ASP A 211 -1.55 16.41 -11.14
C ASP A 211 -2.29 16.92 -9.91
N GLN A 212 -3.33 16.21 -9.48
CA GLN A 212 -4.18 16.56 -8.34
C GLN A 212 -4.87 15.30 -7.79
N VAL A 213 -5.14 15.26 -6.48
CA VAL A 213 -6.00 14.23 -5.89
C VAL A 213 -7.44 14.46 -6.29
N ASN A 214 -7.99 13.57 -7.10
CA ASN A 214 -9.37 13.55 -7.52
C ASN A 214 -9.85 12.10 -7.70
N PRO A 215 -11.12 11.83 -7.99
CA PRO A 215 -11.62 10.47 -8.12
C PRO A 215 -10.87 9.64 -9.16
N ALA A 216 -10.56 10.19 -10.33
CA ALA A 216 -9.85 9.47 -11.39
C ALA A 216 -8.40 9.15 -10.98
N SER A 217 -7.65 10.12 -10.43
CA SER A 217 -6.29 9.89 -9.97
C SER A 217 -6.22 8.89 -8.81
N LEU A 218 -7.25 8.86 -7.94
CA LEU A 218 -7.33 7.86 -6.87
C LEU A 218 -7.61 6.45 -7.44
N GLY A 219 -8.51 6.34 -8.42
CA GLY A 219 -8.78 5.09 -9.10
C GLY A 219 -7.55 4.54 -9.82
N ALA A 220 -6.84 5.39 -10.55
CA ALA A 220 -5.58 5.05 -11.20
C ALA A 220 -4.51 4.58 -10.17
N LEU A 221 -4.34 5.32 -9.08
CA LEU A 221 -3.37 4.97 -8.04
C LEU A 221 -3.66 3.60 -7.39
N LEU A 222 -4.93 3.29 -7.11
CA LEU A 222 -5.30 1.99 -6.59
C LEU A 222 -5.01 0.87 -7.60
N ALA A 223 -5.43 1.04 -8.85
CA ALA A 223 -5.21 0.07 -9.92
C ALA A 223 -3.72 -0.14 -10.20
N HIS A 224 -2.89 0.91 -10.16
CA HIS A 224 -1.44 0.80 -10.28
C HIS A 224 -0.86 -0.19 -9.25
N PHE A 225 -1.20 -0.02 -7.97
CA PHE A 225 -0.69 -0.93 -6.93
C PHE A 225 -1.32 -2.31 -6.99
N GLU A 226 -2.60 -2.45 -7.33
CA GLU A 226 -3.24 -3.74 -7.54
C GLU A 226 -2.56 -4.53 -8.66
N ASN A 227 -2.27 -3.89 -9.78
CA ASN A 227 -1.55 -4.49 -10.92
C ASN A 227 -0.08 -4.80 -10.56
N LYS A 228 0.63 -3.90 -9.86
CA LYS A 228 1.97 -4.17 -9.33
C LYS A 228 1.98 -5.43 -8.47
N ILE A 229 1.07 -5.55 -7.51
CA ILE A 229 0.96 -6.69 -6.60
C ILE A 229 0.67 -7.99 -7.37
N MET A 230 -0.22 -7.93 -8.36
CA MET A 230 -0.53 -9.05 -9.25
C MET A 230 0.72 -9.51 -10.01
N PHE A 231 1.46 -8.59 -10.62
CA PHE A 231 2.70 -8.91 -11.33
C PHE A 231 3.77 -9.50 -10.42
N GLN A 232 3.93 -8.97 -9.22
CA GLN A 232 4.83 -9.56 -8.21
C GLN A 232 4.40 -10.98 -7.83
N GLY A 233 3.10 -11.21 -7.66
CA GLY A 233 2.55 -12.54 -7.42
C GLY A 233 2.87 -13.54 -8.53
N PHE A 234 2.84 -13.10 -9.79
CA PHE A 234 3.27 -13.92 -10.92
C PHE A 234 4.78 -14.19 -10.89
N LEU A 235 5.60 -13.17 -10.61
CA LEU A 235 7.05 -13.30 -10.53
C LEU A 235 7.48 -14.25 -9.40
N TRP A 236 6.83 -14.20 -8.25
CA TRP A 236 7.05 -15.12 -7.13
C TRP A 236 6.28 -16.44 -7.27
N ASN A 237 5.48 -16.59 -8.32
CA ASN A 237 4.65 -17.79 -8.55
C ASN A 237 3.74 -18.14 -7.37
N VAL A 238 3.21 -17.14 -6.64
CA VAL A 238 2.31 -17.33 -5.51
C VAL A 238 0.84 -17.08 -5.90
N ASN A 239 -0.12 -17.55 -5.09
CA ASN A 239 -1.52 -17.17 -5.23
C ASN A 239 -1.78 -15.88 -4.43
N SER A 240 -1.89 -14.75 -5.12
CA SER A 240 -2.12 -13.44 -4.50
C SER A 240 -3.58 -13.20 -4.09
N PHE A 241 -4.52 -14.09 -4.44
CA PHE A 241 -5.96 -13.84 -4.32
C PHE A 241 -6.65 -14.64 -3.21
N ASP A 242 -5.89 -15.41 -2.40
CA ASP A 242 -6.38 -16.07 -1.19
C ASP A 242 -5.94 -15.33 0.09
N GLN A 243 -6.45 -15.76 1.25
CA GLN A 243 -6.13 -15.22 2.58
C GLN A 243 -6.21 -16.28 3.68
N GLU A 244 -5.59 -17.43 3.48
CA GLU A 244 -5.62 -18.55 4.43
C GLU A 244 -5.02 -18.21 5.80
N GLY A 245 -4.07 -17.27 5.86
CA GLY A 245 -3.40 -16.85 7.09
C GLY A 245 -4.33 -16.32 8.20
N VAL A 246 -5.54 -15.88 7.87
CA VAL A 246 -6.52 -15.39 8.86
C VAL A 246 -7.48 -16.49 9.36
N GLN A 247 -7.53 -17.66 8.74
CA GLN A 247 -8.53 -18.69 9.03
C GLN A 247 -8.30 -19.36 10.37
N LEU A 248 -7.04 -19.66 10.70
CA LEU A 248 -6.69 -20.30 11.98
C LEU A 248 -7.13 -19.46 13.18
N GLY A 249 -6.85 -18.15 13.16
CA GLY A 249 -7.27 -17.24 14.23
C GLY A 249 -8.78 -17.18 14.41
N LYS A 250 -9.54 -17.16 13.30
CA LYS A 250 -11.01 -17.19 13.35
C LYS A 250 -11.54 -18.51 13.94
N LEU A 251 -10.91 -19.64 13.60
CA LEU A 251 -11.28 -20.94 14.15
C LEU A 251 -11.03 -20.99 15.66
N LEU A 252 -9.85 -20.56 16.11
CA LEU A 252 -9.50 -20.55 17.52
C LEU A 252 -10.36 -19.59 18.33
N ALA A 253 -10.69 -18.39 17.80
CA ALA A 253 -11.60 -17.46 18.42
C ALA A 253 -13.01 -18.06 18.63
N LYS A 254 -13.52 -18.81 17.65
CA LYS A 254 -14.80 -19.53 17.80
C LYS A 254 -14.75 -20.58 18.91
N LYS A 255 -13.64 -21.32 19.06
CA LYS A 255 -13.45 -22.28 20.15
C LYS A 255 -13.45 -21.61 21.52
N VAL A 256 -12.79 -20.45 21.64
CA VAL A 256 -12.80 -19.65 22.88
C VAL A 256 -14.24 -19.27 23.25
N LEU A 257 -15.00 -18.70 22.32
CA LEU A 257 -16.38 -18.28 22.54
C LEU A 257 -17.33 -19.46 22.82
N ALA A 258 -17.02 -20.66 22.35
CA ALA A 258 -17.76 -21.88 22.62
C ALA A 258 -17.32 -22.57 23.94
N HIS A 259 -16.33 -22.03 24.65
CA HIS A 259 -15.69 -22.66 25.82
C HIS A 259 -15.08 -24.05 25.53
N GLU A 260 -14.67 -24.28 24.28
CA GLU A 260 -14.01 -25.50 23.80
C GLU A 260 -12.49 -25.31 23.72
N THR A 261 -11.90 -24.83 24.80
CA THR A 261 -10.47 -24.51 24.87
C THR A 261 -9.66 -25.57 25.61
N ASP A 262 -8.44 -25.83 25.13
CA ASP A 262 -7.46 -26.71 25.76
C ASP A 262 -6.03 -26.13 25.65
N GLY A 263 -5.09 -26.71 26.39
CA GLY A 263 -3.67 -26.35 26.31
C GLY A 263 -3.42 -24.85 26.44
N ALA A 264 -2.52 -24.31 25.60
CA ALA A 264 -2.14 -22.91 25.62
C ALA A 264 -3.32 -21.95 25.32
N LEU A 265 -4.30 -22.39 24.54
CA LEU A 265 -5.48 -21.58 24.24
C LEU A 265 -6.33 -21.36 25.50
N LYS A 266 -6.44 -22.40 26.32
CA LYS A 266 -7.15 -22.32 27.61
C LYS A 266 -6.41 -21.40 28.58
N GLU A 267 -5.10 -21.58 28.74
CA GLU A 267 -4.29 -20.75 29.63
C GLU A 267 -4.42 -19.26 29.30
N LEU A 268 -4.35 -18.90 28.01
CA LEU A 268 -4.49 -17.51 27.57
C LEU A 268 -5.93 -16.98 27.75
N SER A 269 -6.94 -17.81 27.51
CA SER A 269 -8.35 -17.45 27.75
C SER A 269 -8.60 -17.18 29.24
N ASP A 270 -8.09 -18.04 30.12
CA ASP A 270 -8.21 -17.85 31.57
C ASP A 270 -7.49 -16.56 32.04
N MET A 271 -6.31 -16.23 31.49
CA MET A 271 -5.61 -14.96 31.77
C MET A 271 -6.39 -13.72 31.31
N LEU A 272 -7.18 -13.81 30.25
CA LEU A 272 -8.02 -12.76 29.72
C LEU A 272 -9.41 -12.72 30.34
N ASN A 273 -9.75 -13.67 31.23
CA ASN A 273 -11.06 -13.84 31.87
C ASN A 273 -12.19 -14.06 30.84
N ILE A 274 -11.96 -14.85 29.83
CA ILE A 274 -12.94 -15.23 28.78
C ILE A 274 -13.04 -16.76 28.60
#